data_7acde8a0cf1e96702ce1b6910552301a
#
_entry.id   7acde8a0cf1e96702ce1b6910552301a
#
_cell.length_a   1.000
_cell.length_b   1.000
_cell.length_c   1.000
_cell.angle_alpha   90.00
_cell.angle_beta   90.00
_cell.angle_gamma   90.00
#
_symmetry.space_group_name_H-M   'P 1'
#
loop_
_entity.id
_entity.type
_entity.pdbx_description
1 polymer ?
#
loop_
_entity_poly.entity_id
_entity_poly.type
_entity_poly.pdbx_seq_one_letter_code
_entity_poly.pdbx_strand_id
1 'polypeptide(L)'
;MDRAHIRNFAIIAHIDHGKSTLSDRLLELTGSVAARDMQAQVLDAMDLERERGITIKAHAVRMKYTAQSGEEFQLNLIDTPGHVDFSYEVSRSLASCEGALLVVDASQGVEAQTLANAYLAINNGLDIIPVINKIDLPSADIDRTKQMVEQAIGLDASQALPISAKTGIGVPEVLEAIVKRLPPPKGSPSAHLQALIFDSWFDPYRGVIVLTRIFQGTLRRGQKIRLWSNGKVFEIETLGVLTPKPVEIDELVAGEVGFMIANIKNVGDSKIGDTITDDDRPAIEPLAGFQDIKPMVFAGLYTVDAHEHTQLREALEKLRLNDSSFFFEPESSVALGFGFRCGFLGLLHMEIIQERLEREFNLDLITTAPGVRYKITKTDDSLIDIDNPSRWLPVSEIKKIEEPVIVATIITNEEYVGGILKLVEEKRGRQKGFEYVSATRVMITYELPLNEIVLDFYDRLKSVSRGYASLDYHLSGTWESPMVKLDILVAGDPVDALSLIVHREFAYERGRALAAKMKELIPRQQFEVAIQAAIGGKVIARETVPAMRKNVLAKCYGGDITRKRKLLEKQKEGKKRMKRVGRVDIPQEAFLAVLRVNES
;
A
#
# COMPACT_ATOMS: atom_id res chain seq x y z
N MET A 1 -1.03 12.74 35.15
CA MET A 1 -0.22 11.60 35.65
C MET A 1 1.25 11.97 35.60
N ASP A 2 2.08 11.44 36.51
CA ASP A 2 3.52 11.70 36.41
C ASP A 2 4.06 11.06 35.14
N ARG A 3 4.91 11.76 34.39
CA ARG A 3 5.54 11.30 33.17
C ARG A 3 6.34 10.00 33.37
N ALA A 4 6.92 9.79 34.55
CA ALA A 4 7.61 8.55 34.90
C ALA A 4 6.74 7.28 34.73
N HIS A 5 5.43 7.43 34.81
CA HIS A 5 4.43 6.38 34.68
C HIS A 5 3.75 6.33 33.32
N ILE A 6 4.27 7.04 32.30
CA ILE A 6 3.78 6.96 30.92
C ILE A 6 4.68 6.03 30.12
N ARG A 7 4.08 5.19 29.26
CA ARG A 7 4.79 4.37 28.28
C ARG A 7 4.11 4.51 26.92
N ASN A 8 4.84 4.99 25.92
CA ASN A 8 4.38 5.06 24.54
C ASN A 8 5.10 3.98 23.73
N PHE A 9 4.35 3.07 23.16
CA PHE A 9 4.92 1.94 22.43
C PHE A 9 4.07 1.55 21.24
N ALA A 10 4.73 0.98 20.23
CA ALA A 10 4.10 0.39 19.07
C ALA A 10 4.22 -1.13 19.09
N ILE A 11 3.34 -1.81 18.35
CA ILE A 11 3.49 -3.24 18.07
C ILE A 11 3.87 -3.38 16.61
N ILE A 12 5.04 -3.94 16.34
CA ILE A 12 5.56 -4.24 15.02
C ILE A 12 5.62 -5.75 14.81
N ALA A 13 5.14 -6.20 13.66
CA ALA A 13 5.05 -7.61 13.32
C ALA A 13 4.97 -7.80 11.81
N HIS A 14 5.29 -9.01 11.35
CA HIS A 14 4.88 -9.46 10.03
C HIS A 14 3.37 -9.73 10.00
N ILE A 15 2.79 -9.77 8.79
CA ILE A 15 1.39 -10.16 8.59
C ILE A 15 1.18 -11.55 9.20
N ASP A 16 0.04 -11.76 9.84
CA ASP A 16 -0.36 -13.01 10.50
C ASP A 16 0.52 -13.46 11.70
N HIS A 17 1.50 -12.70 12.16
CA HIS A 17 2.25 -13.01 13.39
C HIS A 17 1.45 -12.79 14.69
N GLY A 18 0.23 -12.23 14.59
CA GLY A 18 -0.70 -12.08 15.70
C GLY A 18 -0.65 -10.74 16.40
N LYS A 19 -0.28 -9.67 15.67
CA LYS A 19 -0.27 -8.28 16.15
C LYS A 19 -1.62 -7.85 16.72
N SER A 20 -2.70 -7.88 15.90
CA SER A 20 -4.04 -7.44 16.31
C SER A 20 -4.59 -8.31 17.45
N THR A 21 -4.29 -9.62 17.47
CA THR A 21 -4.68 -10.51 18.58
C THR A 21 -3.98 -10.13 19.88
N LEU A 22 -2.70 -9.74 19.83
CA LEU A 22 -1.99 -9.25 21.02
C LEU A 22 -2.56 -7.91 21.48
N SER A 23 -2.83 -6.98 20.58
CA SER A 23 -3.48 -5.69 20.88
C SER A 23 -4.81 -5.90 21.61
N ASP A 24 -5.67 -6.82 21.12
CA ASP A 24 -6.93 -7.19 21.77
C ASP A 24 -6.72 -7.70 23.19
N ARG A 25 -5.73 -8.57 23.43
CA ARG A 25 -5.41 -9.10 24.76
C ARG A 25 -4.93 -8.01 25.73
N LEU A 26 -4.12 -7.07 25.24
CA LEU A 26 -3.68 -5.94 26.07
C LEU A 26 -4.86 -5.06 26.47
N LEU A 27 -5.81 -4.79 25.56
CA LEU A 27 -7.03 -4.05 25.84
C LEU A 27 -7.95 -4.76 26.85
N GLU A 28 -8.08 -6.08 26.72
CA GLU A 28 -8.87 -6.92 27.62
C GLU A 28 -8.28 -6.91 29.05
N LEU A 29 -6.97 -7.20 29.19
CA LEU A 29 -6.29 -7.28 30.49
C LEU A 29 -6.22 -5.95 31.21
N THR A 30 -6.15 -4.83 30.49
CA THR A 30 -6.17 -3.50 31.07
C THR A 30 -7.59 -3.00 31.37
N GLY A 31 -8.63 -3.78 31.00
CA GLY A 31 -10.03 -3.38 31.17
C GLY A 31 -10.45 -2.17 30.33
N SER A 32 -9.67 -1.84 29.29
CA SER A 32 -9.95 -0.71 28.40
C SER A 32 -11.18 -0.95 27.53
N VAL A 33 -11.51 -2.23 27.28
CA VAL A 33 -12.73 -2.69 26.63
C VAL A 33 -13.42 -3.68 27.57
N ALA A 34 -14.72 -3.48 27.83
CA ALA A 34 -15.47 -4.40 28.66
C ALA A 34 -15.57 -5.77 27.97
N ALA A 35 -15.49 -6.87 28.73
CA ALA A 35 -15.50 -8.23 28.18
C ALA A 35 -16.72 -8.52 27.26
N ARG A 36 -17.88 -7.91 27.54
CA ARG A 36 -19.10 -8.03 26.71
C ARG A 36 -19.03 -7.30 25.36
N ASP A 37 -18.14 -6.31 25.25
CA ASP A 37 -17.97 -5.44 24.08
C ASP A 37 -16.73 -5.85 23.26
N MET A 38 -15.97 -6.87 23.74
CA MET A 38 -14.83 -7.43 23.04
C MET A 38 -15.26 -8.14 21.76
N GLN A 39 -14.70 -7.71 20.65
CA GLN A 39 -14.79 -8.34 19.34
C GLN A 39 -13.36 -8.67 18.89
N ALA A 40 -13.24 -9.59 17.94
CA ALA A 40 -11.92 -9.82 17.34
C ALA A 40 -11.48 -8.56 16.54
N GLN A 41 -10.22 -8.19 16.69
CA GLN A 41 -9.62 -7.05 16.00
C GLN A 41 -10.35 -5.73 16.32
N VAL A 42 -10.49 -5.42 17.62
CA VAL A 42 -11.21 -4.22 18.10
C VAL A 42 -10.64 -2.92 17.54
N LEU A 43 -9.33 -2.86 17.29
CA LEU A 43 -8.66 -1.67 16.74
C LEU A 43 -8.79 -1.57 15.22
N ASP A 44 -9.00 -2.67 14.51
CA ASP A 44 -9.22 -2.67 13.07
C ASP A 44 -10.64 -2.16 12.78
N ALA A 45 -10.76 -0.84 12.59
CA ALA A 45 -12.05 -0.15 12.51
C ALA A 45 -12.77 -0.33 11.17
N MET A 46 -12.01 -0.62 10.09
CA MET A 46 -12.56 -0.83 8.75
C MET A 46 -12.97 -2.30 8.56
N ASP A 47 -14.11 -2.52 7.88
CA ASP A 47 -14.51 -3.88 7.50
C ASP A 47 -13.44 -4.56 6.63
N LEU A 48 -12.77 -3.78 5.79
CA LEU A 48 -11.70 -4.21 4.91
C LEU A 48 -10.46 -4.72 5.68
N GLU A 49 -10.11 -4.08 6.80
CA GLU A 49 -9.03 -4.53 7.68
C GLU A 49 -9.34 -5.91 8.26
N ARG A 50 -10.57 -6.10 8.73
CA ARG A 50 -11.04 -7.38 9.31
C ARG A 50 -11.14 -8.50 8.28
N GLU A 51 -11.65 -8.21 7.09
CA GLU A 51 -11.77 -9.18 6.00
C GLU A 51 -10.41 -9.64 5.48
N ARG A 52 -9.46 -8.71 5.34
CA ARG A 52 -8.11 -9.02 4.84
C ARG A 52 -7.13 -9.45 5.93
N GLY A 53 -7.50 -9.31 7.21
CA GLY A 53 -6.65 -9.63 8.35
C GLY A 53 -5.41 -8.73 8.49
N ILE A 54 -5.47 -7.51 7.96
CA ILE A 54 -4.36 -6.55 7.97
C ILE A 54 -4.80 -5.22 8.55
N THR A 55 -3.97 -4.59 9.36
CA THR A 55 -4.16 -3.19 9.76
C THR A 55 -3.72 -2.30 8.61
N ILE A 56 -4.61 -1.42 8.16
CA ILE A 56 -4.38 -0.46 7.08
C ILE A 56 -3.97 0.88 7.68
N LYS A 57 -4.67 1.33 8.72
CA LYS A 57 -4.45 2.62 9.38
C LYS A 57 -3.95 2.45 10.80
N ALA A 58 -2.99 3.29 11.19
CA ALA A 58 -2.50 3.30 12.57
C ALA A 58 -3.59 3.78 13.54
N HIS A 59 -3.72 3.12 14.70
CA HIS A 59 -4.63 3.49 15.76
C HIS A 59 -3.87 3.74 17.06
N ALA A 60 -4.20 4.84 17.75
CA ALA A 60 -3.63 5.15 19.05
C ALA A 60 -4.67 4.89 20.14
N VAL A 61 -4.28 4.18 21.19
CA VAL A 61 -5.17 3.88 22.32
C VAL A 61 -4.45 4.10 23.64
N ARG A 62 -5.10 4.83 24.55
CA ARG A 62 -4.66 5.01 25.94
C ARG A 62 -5.29 3.94 26.82
N MET A 63 -4.45 3.20 27.54
CA MET A 63 -4.83 2.19 28.52
C MET A 63 -4.32 2.59 29.91
N LYS A 64 -5.04 2.19 30.96
CA LYS A 64 -4.57 2.26 32.35
C LYS A 64 -4.17 0.88 32.80
N TYR A 65 -3.01 0.75 33.42
CA TYR A 65 -2.51 -0.51 33.92
C TYR A 65 -1.97 -0.36 35.34
N THR A 66 -2.40 -1.22 36.25
CA THR A 66 -1.83 -1.33 37.58
C THR A 66 -0.82 -2.45 37.59
N ALA A 67 0.45 -2.10 37.73
CA ALA A 67 1.56 -3.07 37.76
C ALA A 67 1.52 -3.95 39.01
N GLN A 68 2.25 -5.06 39.01
CA GLN A 68 2.39 -5.92 40.19
C GLN A 68 2.99 -5.18 41.41
N SER A 69 3.70 -4.08 41.19
CA SER A 69 4.18 -3.18 42.26
C SER A 69 3.06 -2.43 42.95
N GLY A 70 1.85 -2.39 42.42
CA GLY A 70 0.75 -1.56 42.87
C GLY A 70 0.74 -0.15 42.29
N GLU A 71 1.71 0.22 41.46
CA GLU A 71 1.78 1.51 40.78
C GLU A 71 0.89 1.54 39.54
N GLU A 72 0.24 2.69 39.32
CA GLU A 72 -0.58 2.90 38.09
C GLU A 72 0.24 3.50 36.97
N PHE A 73 0.15 2.91 35.79
CA PHE A 73 0.78 3.36 34.56
C PHE A 73 -0.26 3.74 33.50
N GLN A 74 0.09 4.74 32.69
CA GLN A 74 -0.60 5.08 31.45
C GLN A 74 0.18 4.49 30.28
N LEU A 75 -0.45 3.55 29.59
CA LEU A 75 0.09 2.89 28.42
C LEU A 75 -0.58 3.47 27.17
N ASN A 76 0.19 4.07 26.29
CA ASN A 76 -0.29 4.54 25.00
C ASN A 76 0.22 3.56 23.93
N LEU A 77 -0.68 2.71 23.44
CA LEU A 77 -0.40 1.81 22.33
C LEU A 77 -0.67 2.55 21.01
N ILE A 78 0.30 2.52 20.10
CA ILE A 78 0.12 2.94 18.72
C ILE A 78 0.20 1.69 17.86
N ASP A 79 -0.96 1.19 17.42
CA ASP A 79 -1.04 0.03 16.54
C ASP A 79 -0.64 0.42 15.12
N THR A 80 0.25 -0.37 14.49
CA THR A 80 0.88 -0.02 13.21
C THR A 80 0.50 -1.02 12.13
N PRO A 81 0.40 -0.62 10.85
CA PRO A 81 0.32 -1.56 9.74
C PRO A 81 1.52 -2.52 9.70
N GLY A 82 1.31 -3.72 9.16
CA GLY A 82 2.40 -4.71 9.00
C GLY A 82 2.95 -4.81 7.58
N HIS A 83 2.29 -4.26 6.56
CA HIS A 83 2.61 -4.44 5.16
C HIS A 83 3.61 -3.38 4.63
N VAL A 84 4.47 -3.78 3.68
CA VAL A 84 5.51 -2.91 3.08
C VAL A 84 4.95 -1.62 2.47
N ASP A 85 3.80 -1.66 1.83
CA ASP A 85 3.16 -0.49 1.22
C ASP A 85 2.84 0.61 2.26
N PHE A 86 2.68 0.23 3.53
CA PHE A 86 2.39 1.14 4.64
C PHE A 86 3.59 1.44 5.54
N SER A 87 4.81 1.14 5.09
CA SER A 87 6.05 1.39 5.85
C SER A 87 6.19 2.84 6.34
N TYR A 88 5.61 3.78 5.60
CA TYR A 88 5.57 5.18 5.99
C TYR A 88 4.67 5.44 7.21
N GLU A 89 3.50 4.80 7.30
CA GLU A 89 2.63 4.91 8.48
C GLU A 89 3.29 4.27 9.70
N VAL A 90 4.01 3.16 9.49
CA VAL A 90 4.85 2.56 10.52
C VAL A 90 5.88 3.54 11.02
N SER A 91 6.64 4.19 10.14
CA SER A 91 7.67 5.18 10.50
C SER A 91 7.11 6.35 11.31
N ARG A 92 5.94 6.88 10.94
CA ARG A 92 5.25 7.97 11.69
C ARG A 92 4.84 7.52 13.09
N SER A 93 4.28 6.35 13.19
CA SER A 93 3.83 5.77 14.45
C SER A 93 5.01 5.54 15.40
N LEU A 94 6.10 4.98 14.87
CA LEU A 94 7.32 4.74 15.65
C LEU A 94 7.94 6.04 16.16
N ALA A 95 7.95 7.11 15.37
CA ALA A 95 8.45 8.42 15.80
C ALA A 95 7.69 9.02 17.00
N SER A 96 6.49 8.52 17.29
CA SER A 96 5.67 8.95 18.43
C SER A 96 5.85 8.08 19.68
N CYS A 97 6.74 7.07 19.63
CA CYS A 97 6.96 6.09 20.68
C CYS A 97 8.38 6.19 21.28
N GLU A 98 8.55 5.66 22.48
CA GLU A 98 9.82 5.39 23.11
C GLU A 98 10.23 3.91 23.01
N GLY A 99 9.29 3.02 22.71
CA GLY A 99 9.56 1.59 22.58
C GLY A 99 8.68 0.87 21.58
N ALA A 100 9.05 -0.38 21.28
CA ALA A 100 8.29 -1.25 20.41
C ALA A 100 8.27 -2.70 20.91
N LEU A 101 7.14 -3.38 20.73
CA LEU A 101 7.04 -4.83 20.85
C LEU A 101 7.27 -5.45 19.48
N LEU A 102 8.33 -6.25 19.32
CA LEU A 102 8.60 -6.99 18.10
C LEU A 102 8.00 -8.39 18.21
N VAL A 103 6.85 -8.59 17.56
CA VAL A 103 6.12 -9.87 17.61
C VAL A 103 6.57 -10.78 16.48
N VAL A 104 7.08 -11.96 16.86
CA VAL A 104 7.59 -12.98 15.93
C VAL A 104 6.83 -14.29 16.17
N ASP A 105 6.33 -14.92 15.11
CA ASP A 105 5.68 -16.22 15.18
C ASP A 105 6.70 -17.32 15.48
N ALA A 106 6.50 -18.10 16.54
CA ALA A 106 7.38 -19.18 16.97
C ALA A 106 7.52 -20.32 15.93
N SER A 107 6.59 -20.43 14.99
CA SER A 107 6.62 -21.46 13.94
C SER A 107 7.28 -20.98 12.65
N GLN A 108 7.10 -19.70 12.32
CA GLN A 108 7.62 -19.11 11.08
C GLN A 108 8.99 -18.43 11.28
N GLY A 109 9.22 -17.82 12.46
CA GLY A 109 10.44 -17.08 12.78
C GLY A 109 10.49 -15.70 12.12
N VAL A 110 11.68 -15.16 11.88
CA VAL A 110 11.89 -13.83 11.30
C VAL A 110 11.57 -13.84 9.81
N GLU A 111 10.74 -12.91 9.38
CA GLU A 111 10.32 -12.66 8.00
C GLU A 111 10.86 -11.30 7.50
N ALA A 112 10.81 -11.04 6.18
CA ALA A 112 11.38 -9.82 5.59
C ALA A 112 10.81 -8.53 6.20
N GLN A 113 9.49 -8.46 6.40
CA GLN A 113 8.83 -7.31 7.03
C GLN A 113 9.17 -7.19 8.53
N THR A 114 9.40 -8.31 9.22
CA THR A 114 9.89 -8.29 10.62
C THR A 114 11.22 -7.55 10.70
N LEU A 115 12.14 -7.89 9.79
CA LEU A 115 13.46 -7.29 9.69
C LEU A 115 13.37 -5.79 9.36
N ALA A 116 12.60 -5.43 8.34
CA ALA A 116 12.41 -4.04 7.91
C ALA A 116 11.82 -3.17 9.04
N ASN A 117 10.77 -3.64 9.70
CA ASN A 117 10.12 -2.91 10.80
C ASN A 117 11.03 -2.81 12.03
N ALA A 118 11.83 -3.85 12.33
CA ALA A 118 12.80 -3.79 13.40
C ALA A 118 13.89 -2.72 13.13
N TYR A 119 14.41 -2.66 11.91
CA TYR A 119 15.36 -1.61 11.52
C TYR A 119 14.75 -0.20 11.54
N LEU A 120 13.48 -0.05 11.15
CA LEU A 120 12.78 1.22 11.31
C LEU A 120 12.70 1.64 12.78
N ALA A 121 12.41 0.72 13.70
CA ALA A 121 12.38 0.99 15.13
C ALA A 121 13.77 1.34 15.69
N ILE A 122 14.82 0.60 15.31
CA ILE A 122 16.22 0.86 15.70
C ILE A 122 16.66 2.25 15.20
N ASN A 123 16.37 2.59 13.94
CA ASN A 123 16.74 3.88 13.35
C ASN A 123 16.02 5.07 14.01
N ASN A 124 14.81 4.85 14.58
CA ASN A 124 14.11 5.83 15.40
C ASN A 124 14.58 5.85 16.87
N GLY A 125 15.57 5.02 17.24
CA GLY A 125 16.13 4.98 18.59
C GLY A 125 15.21 4.39 19.65
N LEU A 126 14.31 3.48 19.27
CA LEU A 126 13.36 2.84 20.17
C LEU A 126 13.98 1.65 20.92
N ASP A 127 13.58 1.48 22.17
CA ASP A 127 13.85 0.25 22.91
C ASP A 127 12.90 -0.87 22.46
N ILE A 128 13.44 -1.99 22.02
CA ILE A 128 12.65 -3.09 21.43
C ILE A 128 12.57 -4.27 22.41
N ILE A 129 11.35 -4.74 22.66
CA ILE A 129 11.10 -5.96 23.43
C ILE A 129 10.68 -7.06 22.45
N PRO A 130 11.51 -8.11 22.24
CA PRO A 130 11.11 -9.26 21.43
C PRO A 130 10.03 -10.08 22.14
N VAL A 131 8.97 -10.43 21.41
CA VAL A 131 7.83 -11.23 21.85
C VAL A 131 7.65 -12.38 20.89
N ILE A 132 7.80 -13.62 21.35
CA ILE A 132 7.67 -14.83 20.55
C ILE A 132 6.27 -15.37 20.75
N ASN A 133 5.44 -15.22 19.72
CA ASN A 133 4.01 -15.55 19.75
C ASN A 133 3.71 -16.93 19.15
N LYS A 134 2.49 -17.40 19.39
CA LYS A 134 1.95 -18.68 18.92
C LYS A 134 2.66 -19.91 19.47
N ILE A 135 3.12 -19.84 20.71
CA ILE A 135 3.77 -21.00 21.39
C ILE A 135 2.80 -22.18 21.61
N ASP A 136 1.52 -21.97 21.41
CA ASP A 136 0.46 -23.00 21.45
C ASP A 136 0.45 -23.91 20.21
N LEU A 137 1.16 -23.56 19.14
CA LEU A 137 1.24 -24.36 17.93
C LEU A 137 2.20 -25.53 18.10
N PRO A 138 1.87 -26.74 17.58
CA PRO A 138 2.76 -27.90 17.63
C PRO A 138 4.11 -27.71 16.91
N SER A 139 4.14 -26.79 15.94
CA SER A 139 5.33 -26.42 15.15
C SER A 139 6.16 -25.29 15.77
N ALA A 140 5.76 -24.79 16.97
CA ALA A 140 6.47 -23.70 17.63
C ALA A 140 7.86 -24.14 18.11
N ASP A 141 8.88 -23.34 17.76
CA ASP A 141 10.26 -23.53 18.20
C ASP A 141 10.81 -22.18 18.74
N ILE A 142 10.73 -22.04 20.06
CA ILE A 142 11.07 -20.79 20.76
C ILE A 142 12.58 -20.53 20.66
N ASP A 143 13.41 -21.54 20.89
CA ASP A 143 14.87 -21.38 20.94
C ASP A 143 15.44 -21.03 19.56
N ARG A 144 14.96 -21.72 18.53
CA ARG A 144 15.28 -21.40 17.13
C ARG A 144 14.87 -19.97 16.79
N THR A 145 13.66 -19.55 17.18
CA THR A 145 13.15 -18.21 16.88
C THR A 145 13.97 -17.12 17.59
N LYS A 146 14.40 -17.34 18.85
CA LYS A 146 15.33 -16.46 19.55
C LYS A 146 16.64 -16.29 18.79
N GLN A 147 17.26 -17.40 18.38
CA GLN A 147 18.48 -17.38 17.59
C GLN A 147 18.31 -16.62 16.27
N MET A 148 17.18 -16.79 15.60
CA MET A 148 16.90 -16.04 14.37
C MET A 148 16.79 -14.53 14.61
N VAL A 149 16.16 -14.10 15.70
CA VAL A 149 16.10 -12.67 16.07
C VAL A 149 17.49 -12.12 16.33
N GLU A 150 18.34 -12.84 17.05
CA GLU A 150 19.72 -12.44 17.34
C GLU A 150 20.58 -12.38 16.07
N GLN A 151 20.51 -13.39 15.22
CA GLN A 151 21.33 -13.48 14.00
C GLN A 151 20.90 -12.52 12.90
N ALA A 152 19.58 -12.40 12.65
CA ALA A 152 19.08 -11.59 11.54
C ALA A 152 18.96 -10.10 11.88
N ILE A 153 18.60 -9.77 13.11
CA ILE A 153 18.29 -8.40 13.52
C ILE A 153 19.42 -7.80 14.37
N GLY A 154 20.14 -8.65 15.11
CA GLY A 154 21.18 -8.22 16.05
C GLY A 154 20.62 -7.78 17.41
N LEU A 155 19.36 -8.12 17.73
CA LEU A 155 18.74 -7.82 19.02
C LEU A 155 18.98 -8.96 20.01
N ASP A 156 19.30 -8.63 21.27
CA ASP A 156 19.36 -9.62 22.35
C ASP A 156 17.96 -10.22 22.60
N ALA A 157 17.79 -11.49 22.26
CA ALA A 157 16.58 -12.25 22.46
C ALA A 157 16.62 -13.18 23.68
N SER A 158 17.68 -13.10 24.51
CA SER A 158 17.80 -13.92 25.73
C SER A 158 16.59 -13.75 26.66
N GLN A 159 16.07 -12.54 26.76
CA GLN A 159 14.90 -12.17 27.55
C GLN A 159 13.63 -11.97 26.71
N ALA A 160 13.56 -12.55 25.51
CA ALA A 160 12.34 -12.53 24.71
C ALA A 160 11.19 -13.24 25.45
N LEU A 161 9.98 -12.71 25.31
CA LEU A 161 8.80 -13.18 26.03
C LEU A 161 8.03 -14.20 25.18
N PRO A 162 7.99 -15.48 25.58
CA PRO A 162 7.18 -16.47 24.89
C PRO A 162 5.72 -16.32 25.29
N ILE A 163 4.84 -16.16 24.31
CA ILE A 163 3.41 -15.96 24.52
C ILE A 163 2.53 -16.75 23.56
N SER A 164 1.27 -16.91 23.94
CA SER A 164 0.18 -17.19 23.01
C SER A 164 -0.88 -16.09 23.16
N ALA A 165 -0.90 -15.16 22.23
CA ALA A 165 -1.92 -14.12 22.20
C ALA A 165 -3.34 -14.74 22.08
N LYS A 166 -3.47 -15.87 21.38
CA LYS A 166 -4.72 -16.60 21.24
C LYS A 166 -5.27 -17.13 22.56
N THR A 167 -4.42 -17.74 23.39
CA THR A 167 -4.83 -18.35 24.67
C THR A 167 -4.64 -17.43 25.88
N GLY A 168 -3.92 -16.30 25.71
CA GLY A 168 -3.60 -15.35 26.77
C GLY A 168 -2.36 -15.71 27.60
N ILE A 169 -1.71 -16.85 27.34
CA ILE A 169 -0.50 -17.29 28.05
C ILE A 169 0.64 -16.30 27.80
N GLY A 170 1.32 -15.86 28.87
CA GLY A 170 2.47 -14.97 28.81
C GLY A 170 2.15 -13.50 28.53
N VAL A 171 0.88 -13.13 28.30
CA VAL A 171 0.51 -11.74 27.98
C VAL A 171 0.59 -10.82 29.21
N PRO A 172 0.25 -11.22 30.43
CA PRO A 172 0.51 -10.40 31.63
C PRO A 172 1.98 -10.02 31.80
N GLU A 173 2.90 -10.93 31.48
CA GLU A 173 4.33 -10.70 31.52
C GLU A 173 4.78 -9.64 30.50
N VAL A 174 4.07 -9.54 29.36
CA VAL A 174 4.31 -8.47 28.37
C VAL A 174 3.98 -7.10 28.98
N LEU A 175 2.84 -6.95 29.67
CA LEU A 175 2.47 -5.69 30.35
C LEU A 175 3.51 -5.30 31.39
N GLU A 176 3.97 -6.26 32.21
CA GLU A 176 5.04 -6.01 33.17
C GLU A 176 6.38 -5.64 32.52
N ALA A 177 6.70 -6.25 31.37
CA ALA A 177 7.92 -5.90 30.63
C ALA A 177 7.83 -4.49 30.05
N ILE A 178 6.67 -4.07 29.52
CA ILE A 178 6.44 -2.70 29.03
C ILE A 178 6.76 -1.69 30.11
N VAL A 179 6.20 -1.82 31.32
CA VAL A 179 6.42 -0.86 32.38
C VAL A 179 7.84 -0.87 32.95
N LYS A 180 8.49 -2.04 32.97
CA LYS A 180 9.83 -2.21 33.55
C LYS A 180 10.98 -1.90 32.59
N ARG A 181 10.83 -2.22 31.29
CA ARG A 181 11.94 -2.17 30.33
C ARG A 181 11.87 -0.96 29.39
N LEU A 182 10.66 -0.48 29.04
CA LEU A 182 10.56 0.70 28.19
C LEU A 182 10.79 1.98 28.99
N PRO A 183 11.52 2.95 28.44
CA PRO A 183 11.77 4.22 29.12
C PRO A 183 10.51 5.08 29.13
N PRO A 184 10.39 5.97 30.14
CA PRO A 184 9.38 7.00 30.13
C PRO A 184 9.69 8.06 29.07
N PRO A 185 8.68 8.79 28.59
CA PRO A 185 8.88 9.87 27.64
C PRO A 185 9.71 11.00 28.21
N LYS A 186 10.51 11.64 27.38
CA LYS A 186 11.31 12.83 27.71
C LYS A 186 10.46 14.10 27.56
N GLY A 187 10.97 15.24 28.04
CA GLY A 187 10.34 16.55 27.88
C GLY A 187 9.92 17.19 29.21
N SER A 188 9.51 18.46 29.16
CA SER A 188 9.07 19.23 30.33
C SER A 188 7.74 19.91 30.05
N PRO A 189 6.72 19.77 30.94
CA PRO A 189 5.43 20.45 30.78
C PRO A 189 5.52 22.00 30.79
N SER A 190 6.58 22.56 31.38
CA SER A 190 6.81 24.01 31.48
C SER A 190 7.58 24.61 30.31
N ALA A 191 8.12 23.78 29.43
CA ALA A 191 8.83 24.20 28.22
C ALA A 191 7.89 24.83 27.19
N HIS A 192 8.45 25.42 26.13
CA HIS A 192 7.67 25.83 24.96
C HIS A 192 6.98 24.62 24.32
N LEU A 193 5.74 24.81 23.88
CA LEU A 193 4.97 23.74 23.27
C LEU A 193 5.62 23.27 21.98
N GLN A 194 5.91 21.98 21.93
CA GLN A 194 6.28 21.24 20.73
C GLN A 194 5.48 19.95 20.69
N ALA A 195 4.52 19.87 19.78
CA ALA A 195 3.75 18.66 19.56
C ALA A 195 3.84 18.23 18.10
N LEU A 196 3.97 16.93 17.86
CA LEU A 196 4.09 16.33 16.53
C LEU A 196 2.73 15.87 16.04
N ILE A 197 2.35 16.28 14.85
CA ILE A 197 1.21 15.70 14.14
C ILE A 197 1.67 14.38 13.50
N PHE A 198 1.18 13.23 13.98
CA PHE A 198 1.55 11.94 13.40
C PHE A 198 0.44 11.30 12.56
N ASP A 199 -0.84 11.72 12.74
CA ASP A 199 -1.95 11.35 11.87
C ASP A 199 -3.06 12.42 11.90
N SER A 200 -3.94 12.41 10.89
CA SER A 200 -5.12 13.25 10.85
C SER A 200 -6.19 12.64 9.95
N TRP A 201 -7.48 12.89 10.28
CA TRP A 201 -8.60 12.50 9.43
C TRP A 201 -9.72 13.53 9.49
N PHE A 202 -10.62 13.46 8.53
CA PHE A 202 -11.79 14.30 8.47
C PHE A 202 -13.03 13.56 9.01
N ASP A 203 -13.70 14.17 9.95
CA ASP A 203 -14.99 13.75 10.45
C ASP A 203 -16.07 14.72 9.94
N PRO A 204 -17.17 14.24 9.31
CA PRO A 204 -18.20 15.12 8.72
C PRO A 204 -18.86 16.05 9.73
N TYR A 205 -18.87 15.70 11.02
CA TYR A 205 -19.53 16.45 12.09
C TYR A 205 -18.57 17.32 12.90
N ARG A 206 -17.31 16.89 13.04
CA ARG A 206 -16.30 17.52 13.90
C ARG A 206 -15.19 18.23 13.13
N GLY A 207 -15.15 18.10 11.81
CA GLY A 207 -14.07 18.64 10.99
C GLY A 207 -12.80 17.80 11.05
N VAL A 208 -11.64 18.45 10.94
CA VAL A 208 -10.35 17.76 10.98
C VAL A 208 -9.98 17.41 12.42
N ILE A 209 -9.81 16.11 12.66
CA ILE A 209 -9.27 15.57 13.91
C ILE A 209 -7.80 15.30 13.71
N VAL A 210 -6.95 15.85 14.55
CA VAL A 210 -5.49 15.74 14.48
C VAL A 210 -4.99 14.91 15.64
N LEU A 211 -4.30 13.79 15.36
CA LEU A 211 -3.56 13.02 16.37
C LEU A 211 -2.20 13.66 16.62
N THR A 212 -1.90 13.86 17.88
CA THR A 212 -0.70 14.56 18.28
C THR A 212 0.01 13.89 19.46
N ARG A 213 1.34 13.93 19.41
CA ARG A 213 2.25 13.53 20.48
C ARG A 213 2.91 14.79 21.06
N ILE A 214 2.74 15.01 22.35
CA ILE A 214 3.34 16.17 23.02
C ILE A 214 4.78 15.82 23.42
N PHE A 215 5.77 16.48 22.82
CA PHE A 215 7.18 16.32 23.17
C PHE A 215 7.61 17.28 24.28
N GLN A 216 7.16 18.53 24.20
CA GLN A 216 7.48 19.58 25.17
C GLN A 216 6.23 20.43 25.43
N GLY A 217 6.16 21.01 26.61
CA GLY A 217 5.09 21.95 26.97
C GLY A 217 3.78 21.26 27.33
N THR A 218 2.72 22.03 27.24
CA THR A 218 1.34 21.60 27.55
C THR A 218 0.40 22.19 26.52
N LEU A 219 -0.49 21.35 26.01
CA LEU A 219 -1.56 21.71 25.09
C LEU A 219 -2.88 21.79 25.86
N ARG A 220 -3.66 22.87 25.69
CA ARG A 220 -4.90 23.11 26.44
C ARG A 220 -6.07 23.44 25.55
N ARG A 221 -7.27 23.11 25.99
CA ARG A 221 -8.51 23.56 25.36
C ARG A 221 -8.58 25.10 25.38
N GLY A 222 -9.02 25.71 24.29
CA GLY A 222 -9.09 27.19 24.13
C GLY A 222 -7.75 27.86 23.83
N GLN A 223 -6.64 27.11 23.78
CA GLN A 223 -5.33 27.65 23.47
C GLN A 223 -5.22 27.96 21.97
N LYS A 224 -4.58 29.09 21.64
CA LYS A 224 -4.20 29.40 20.27
C LYS A 224 -2.89 28.72 19.93
N ILE A 225 -2.92 27.93 18.90
CA ILE A 225 -1.76 27.19 18.39
C ILE A 225 -1.38 27.69 17.00
N ARG A 226 -0.12 27.54 16.67
CA ARG A 226 0.45 27.82 15.35
C ARG A 226 0.99 26.53 14.75
N LEU A 227 0.66 26.25 13.50
CA LEU A 227 1.29 25.21 12.72
C LEU A 227 2.59 25.75 12.12
N TRP A 228 3.68 24.99 12.30
CA TRP A 228 5.02 25.48 11.94
C TRP A 228 5.20 25.62 10.43
N SER A 229 4.73 24.66 9.65
CA SER A 229 4.97 24.58 8.19
C SER A 229 4.34 25.72 7.41
N ASN A 230 3.18 26.21 7.82
CA ASN A 230 2.40 27.22 7.09
C ASN A 230 2.10 28.49 7.89
N GLY A 231 2.49 28.53 9.17
CA GLY A 231 2.29 29.67 10.07
C GLY A 231 0.83 29.98 10.43
N LYS A 232 -0.13 29.12 10.03
CA LYS A 232 -1.56 29.33 10.33
C LYS A 232 -1.83 29.14 11.82
N VAL A 233 -2.70 30.00 12.34
CA VAL A 233 -3.12 30.00 13.74
C VAL A 233 -4.53 29.46 13.85
N PHE A 234 -4.74 28.56 14.82
CA PHE A 234 -6.02 27.94 15.12
C PHE A 234 -6.26 27.95 16.63
N GLU A 235 -7.51 27.96 17.04
CA GLU A 235 -7.91 27.82 18.45
C GLU A 235 -8.43 26.39 18.68
N ILE A 236 -7.97 25.75 19.75
CA ILE A 236 -8.37 24.39 20.11
C ILE A 236 -9.78 24.40 20.69
N GLU A 237 -10.73 23.81 19.99
CA GLU A 237 -12.12 23.65 20.45
C GLU A 237 -12.27 22.45 21.37
N THR A 238 -11.70 21.32 20.96
CA THR A 238 -11.76 20.06 21.71
C THR A 238 -10.39 19.43 21.79
N LEU A 239 -10.07 18.92 22.97
CA LEU A 239 -8.88 18.12 23.23
C LEU A 239 -9.31 16.80 23.84
N GLY A 240 -8.65 15.71 23.51
CA GLY A 240 -9.05 14.42 24.04
C GLY A 240 -8.06 13.29 23.82
N VAL A 241 -8.45 12.11 24.27
CA VAL A 241 -7.70 10.86 24.16
C VAL A 241 -8.61 9.74 23.67
N LEU A 242 -8.03 8.75 23.03
CA LEU A 242 -8.74 7.56 22.56
C LEU A 242 -8.57 6.41 23.56
N THR A 243 -9.69 5.91 24.14
CA THR A 243 -9.71 4.85 25.18
C THR A 243 -10.72 3.74 24.93
N PRO A 244 -10.72 2.94 23.94
CA PRO A 244 -10.68 3.12 22.48
C PRO A 244 -11.65 4.18 21.95
N LYS A 245 -12.72 4.51 22.73
CA LYS A 245 -13.64 5.61 22.38
C LYS A 245 -13.01 6.95 22.73
N PRO A 246 -13.30 8.02 21.97
CA PRO A 246 -12.80 9.35 22.29
C PRO A 246 -13.36 9.86 23.63
N VAL A 247 -12.46 10.35 24.49
CA VAL A 247 -12.78 10.98 25.78
C VAL A 247 -12.17 12.36 25.78
N GLU A 248 -12.99 13.39 26.03
CA GLU A 248 -12.55 14.78 26.12
C GLU A 248 -11.78 15.01 27.41
N ILE A 249 -10.74 15.83 27.34
CA ILE A 249 -9.92 16.28 28.46
C ILE A 249 -9.55 17.75 28.29
N ASP A 250 -9.12 18.41 29.37
CA ASP A 250 -8.81 19.83 29.32
C ASP A 250 -7.36 20.13 28.91
N GLU A 251 -6.43 19.20 29.17
CA GLU A 251 -5.01 19.38 28.84
C GLU A 251 -4.31 18.05 28.45
N LEU A 252 -3.30 18.18 27.61
CA LEU A 252 -2.28 17.16 27.30
C LEU A 252 -0.91 17.73 27.66
N VAL A 253 -0.14 16.97 28.44
CA VAL A 253 1.19 17.38 28.89
C VAL A 253 2.30 16.64 28.12
N ALA A 254 3.54 17.16 28.22
CA ALA A 254 4.71 16.51 27.66
C ALA A 254 4.75 15.01 28.02
N GLY A 255 4.87 14.16 27.01
CA GLY A 255 4.83 12.71 27.14
C GLY A 255 3.51 12.07 26.70
N GLU A 256 2.43 12.80 26.60
CA GLU A 256 1.12 12.25 26.28
C GLU A 256 0.81 12.21 24.78
N VAL A 257 -0.03 11.26 24.40
CA VAL A 257 -0.64 11.11 23.08
C VAL A 257 -2.13 11.41 23.20
N GLY A 258 -2.66 12.19 22.26
CA GLY A 258 -4.08 12.51 22.22
C GLY A 258 -4.51 13.06 20.86
N PHE A 259 -5.73 13.56 20.80
CA PHE A 259 -6.26 14.23 19.62
C PHE A 259 -6.71 15.65 19.94
N MET A 260 -6.71 16.49 18.93
CA MET A 260 -7.29 17.82 19.00
C MET A 260 -8.21 18.10 17.80
N ILE A 261 -9.18 18.99 18.03
CA ILE A 261 -10.04 19.59 17.01
C ILE A 261 -9.90 21.11 17.16
N ALA A 262 -9.51 21.78 16.08
CA ALA A 262 -9.15 23.20 16.11
C ALA A 262 -9.74 24.00 14.92
N ASN A 263 -10.98 23.68 14.52
CA ASN A 263 -11.68 24.33 13.40
C ASN A 263 -10.85 24.41 12.10
N ILE A 264 -9.99 23.41 11.89
CA ILE A 264 -9.23 23.25 10.64
C ILE A 264 -10.21 22.75 9.58
N LYS A 265 -10.46 23.56 8.56
CA LYS A 265 -11.44 23.23 7.50
C LYS A 265 -10.82 22.41 6.37
N ASN A 266 -9.51 22.52 6.17
CA ASN A 266 -8.80 21.81 5.12
C ASN A 266 -7.73 20.92 5.73
N VAL A 267 -7.82 19.60 5.53
CA VAL A 267 -6.80 18.63 6.00
C VAL A 267 -5.41 18.98 5.46
N GLY A 268 -5.31 19.53 4.27
CA GLY A 268 -4.04 20.01 3.72
C GLY A 268 -3.34 21.08 4.56
N ASP A 269 -4.05 21.72 5.50
CA ASP A 269 -3.45 22.69 6.41
C ASP A 269 -2.76 22.02 7.60
N SER A 270 -3.19 20.81 8.00
CA SER A 270 -2.59 20.00 9.06
C SER A 270 -1.68 18.92 8.45
N LYS A 271 -0.54 19.34 7.91
CA LYS A 271 0.43 18.41 7.32
C LYS A 271 0.92 17.41 8.37
N ILE A 272 0.86 16.12 8.06
CA ILE A 272 1.42 15.09 8.93
C ILE A 272 2.95 15.26 8.99
N GLY A 273 3.53 15.19 10.19
CA GLY A 273 4.92 15.52 10.48
C GLY A 273 5.16 16.99 10.81
N ASP A 274 4.11 17.82 10.79
CA ASP A 274 4.24 19.22 11.21
C ASP A 274 4.33 19.35 12.73
N THR A 275 4.90 20.47 13.16
CA THR A 275 5.02 20.83 14.58
C THR A 275 3.93 21.82 14.94
N ILE A 276 3.22 21.49 16.02
CA ILE A 276 2.28 22.39 16.69
C ILE A 276 3.05 23.13 17.78
N THR A 277 2.94 24.46 17.80
CA THR A 277 3.50 25.32 18.85
C THR A 277 2.45 26.30 19.37
N ASP A 278 2.73 26.90 20.52
CA ASP A 278 1.89 27.97 21.09
C ASP A 278 2.05 29.25 20.25
N ASP A 279 0.96 29.96 20.00
CA ASP A 279 1.00 31.18 19.18
C ASP A 279 1.65 32.36 19.93
N ASP A 280 1.40 32.46 21.22
CA ASP A 280 1.95 33.55 22.08
C ASP A 280 3.41 33.28 22.47
N ARG A 281 3.78 32.02 22.66
CA ARG A 281 5.11 31.55 23.06
C ARG A 281 5.62 30.43 22.16
N PRO A 282 5.93 30.72 20.89
CA PRO A 282 6.32 29.70 19.94
C PRO A 282 7.63 29.00 20.34
N ALA A 283 7.80 27.76 19.92
CA ALA A 283 9.05 27.03 20.02
C ALA A 283 10.15 27.73 19.23
N ILE A 284 11.40 27.45 19.57
CA ILE A 284 12.56 28.05 18.88
C ILE A 284 12.83 27.33 17.55
N GLU A 285 12.58 26.02 17.51
CA GLU A 285 12.81 25.15 16.36
C GLU A 285 11.69 24.11 16.21
N PRO A 286 11.41 23.60 15.00
CA PRO A 286 10.44 22.55 14.81
C PRO A 286 11.02 21.19 15.26
N LEU A 287 10.13 20.23 15.47
CA LEU A 287 10.50 18.83 15.57
C LEU A 287 10.99 18.32 14.20
N ALA A 288 11.83 17.29 14.21
CA ALA A 288 12.16 16.59 12.98
C ALA A 288 10.88 16.03 12.36
N GLY A 289 10.49 16.60 11.23
CA GLY A 289 9.29 16.18 10.51
C GLY A 289 9.52 14.91 9.69
N PHE A 290 8.48 14.48 8.99
CA PHE A 290 8.57 13.34 8.07
C PHE A 290 8.94 13.80 6.66
N GLN A 291 9.62 12.92 5.93
CA GLN A 291 9.87 13.14 4.51
C GLN A 291 8.55 13.08 3.72
N ASP A 292 8.43 13.90 2.67
CA ASP A 292 7.28 13.82 1.79
C ASP A 292 7.28 12.49 1.03
N ILE A 293 6.15 11.80 1.09
CA ILE A 293 5.97 10.54 0.39
C ILE A 293 5.77 10.84 -1.10
N LYS A 294 6.45 10.07 -1.92
CA LYS A 294 6.20 10.07 -3.37
C LYS A 294 5.50 8.79 -3.74
N PRO A 295 4.37 8.86 -4.46
CA PRO A 295 3.73 7.68 -5.00
C PRO A 295 4.70 6.88 -5.86
N MET A 296 4.63 5.56 -5.75
CA MET A 296 5.48 4.63 -6.50
C MET A 296 4.73 3.97 -7.65
N VAL A 297 3.43 3.74 -7.49
CA VAL A 297 2.55 3.08 -8.45
C VAL A 297 1.49 4.05 -8.93
N PHE A 298 1.20 4.06 -10.23
CA PHE A 298 0.24 4.97 -10.85
C PHE A 298 -0.74 4.18 -11.71
N ALA A 299 -2.04 4.46 -11.56
CA ALA A 299 -3.09 3.90 -12.40
C ALA A 299 -4.16 4.96 -12.72
N GLY A 300 -4.84 4.82 -13.85
CA GLY A 300 -6.02 5.61 -14.17
C GLY A 300 -7.26 4.96 -13.57
N LEU A 301 -8.11 5.75 -12.92
CA LEU A 301 -9.43 5.33 -12.42
C LEU A 301 -10.53 6.02 -13.24
N TYR A 302 -11.43 5.22 -13.78
CA TYR A 302 -12.56 5.69 -14.60
C TYR A 302 -13.85 5.06 -14.10
N THR A 303 -14.96 5.75 -14.23
CA THR A 303 -16.29 5.17 -13.95
C THR A 303 -16.81 4.41 -15.16
N VAL A 304 -17.53 3.32 -14.93
CA VAL A 304 -18.24 2.59 -16.00
C VAL A 304 -19.29 3.47 -16.64
N ASP A 305 -20.04 4.23 -15.83
CA ASP A 305 -20.97 5.25 -16.31
C ASP A 305 -20.31 6.64 -16.30
N ALA A 306 -20.24 7.27 -17.47
CA ALA A 306 -19.65 8.61 -17.61
C ALA A 306 -20.35 9.69 -16.75
N HIS A 307 -21.61 9.49 -16.36
CA HIS A 307 -22.35 10.43 -15.51
C HIS A 307 -21.83 10.43 -14.06
N GLU A 308 -21.17 9.38 -13.62
CA GLU A 308 -20.62 9.24 -12.26
C GLU A 308 -19.26 9.92 -12.06
N HIS A 309 -18.66 10.52 -13.10
CA HIS A 309 -17.37 11.20 -13.01
C HIS A 309 -17.32 12.26 -11.91
N THR A 310 -18.38 13.04 -11.72
CA THR A 310 -18.44 14.04 -10.65
C THR A 310 -18.46 13.39 -9.28
N GLN A 311 -19.19 12.29 -9.12
CA GLN A 311 -19.25 11.51 -7.89
C GLN A 311 -17.88 10.87 -7.58
N LEU A 312 -17.18 10.36 -8.59
CA LEU A 312 -15.81 9.84 -8.43
C LEU A 312 -14.86 10.94 -7.92
N ARG A 313 -14.93 12.17 -8.47
CA ARG A 313 -14.13 13.28 -7.99
C ARG A 313 -14.37 13.55 -6.49
N GLU A 314 -15.65 13.68 -6.10
CA GLU A 314 -16.01 13.94 -4.70
C GLU A 314 -15.55 12.81 -3.77
N ALA A 315 -15.66 11.56 -4.22
CA ALA A 315 -15.19 10.40 -3.49
C ALA A 315 -13.66 10.41 -3.30
N LEU A 316 -12.91 10.71 -4.36
CA LEU A 316 -11.46 10.84 -4.31
C LEU A 316 -11.00 11.99 -3.38
N GLU A 317 -11.70 13.14 -3.43
CA GLU A 317 -11.45 14.26 -2.52
C GLU A 317 -11.67 13.85 -1.06
N LYS A 318 -12.75 13.14 -0.75
CA LYS A 318 -13.04 12.62 0.59
C LYS A 318 -12.01 11.59 1.06
N LEU A 319 -11.61 10.66 0.19
CA LEU A 319 -10.57 9.68 0.52
C LEU A 319 -9.23 10.36 0.82
N ARG A 320 -8.83 11.35 0.02
CA ARG A 320 -7.59 12.11 0.23
C ARG A 320 -7.57 12.88 1.55
N LEU A 321 -8.74 13.27 2.09
CA LEU A 321 -8.84 13.85 3.42
C LEU A 321 -8.42 12.87 4.53
N ASN A 322 -8.61 11.57 4.29
CA ASN A 322 -8.32 10.52 5.26
C ASN A 322 -7.04 9.74 4.96
N ASP A 323 -6.45 9.96 3.78
CA ASP A 323 -5.21 9.34 3.32
C ASP A 323 -4.33 10.36 2.61
N SER A 324 -3.37 10.91 3.33
CA SER A 324 -2.45 11.94 2.82
C SER A 324 -1.39 11.39 1.85
N SER A 325 -1.26 10.07 1.74
CA SER A 325 -0.33 9.41 0.83
C SER A 325 -0.90 9.22 -0.58
N PHE A 326 -2.22 9.39 -0.72
CA PHE A 326 -2.94 9.26 -1.96
C PHE A 326 -2.91 10.55 -2.77
N PHE A 327 -2.55 10.44 -4.04
CA PHE A 327 -2.52 11.55 -5.00
C PHE A 327 -3.44 11.28 -6.18
N PHE A 328 -4.11 12.29 -6.70
CA PHE A 328 -4.86 12.18 -7.94
C PHE A 328 -4.88 13.51 -8.72
N GLU A 329 -4.93 13.40 -10.04
CA GLU A 329 -5.11 14.51 -10.99
C GLU A 329 -6.10 14.11 -12.08
N PRO A 330 -6.83 15.08 -12.69
CA PRO A 330 -7.73 14.79 -13.81
C PRO A 330 -6.97 14.17 -14.98
N GLU A 331 -7.58 13.16 -15.59
CA GLU A 331 -7.07 12.47 -16.77
C GLU A 331 -8.21 12.27 -17.78
N SER A 332 -7.87 12.15 -19.05
CA SER A 332 -8.81 11.78 -20.11
C SER A 332 -8.23 10.68 -20.99
N SER A 333 -9.07 9.70 -21.31
CA SER A 333 -8.79 8.60 -22.23
C SER A 333 -9.71 8.68 -23.44
N VAL A 334 -9.17 8.41 -24.61
CA VAL A 334 -9.99 8.34 -25.84
C VAL A 334 -10.98 7.19 -25.75
N ALA A 335 -10.59 6.09 -25.10
CA ALA A 335 -11.40 4.89 -24.94
C ALA A 335 -12.40 4.97 -23.79
N LEU A 336 -11.99 5.53 -22.63
CA LEU A 336 -12.76 5.50 -21.37
C LEU A 336 -13.40 6.85 -20.99
N GLY A 337 -13.07 7.94 -21.69
CA GLY A 337 -13.59 9.27 -21.38
C GLY A 337 -12.83 9.98 -20.26
N PHE A 338 -13.54 10.68 -19.38
CA PHE A 338 -12.94 11.42 -18.28
C PHE A 338 -12.75 10.53 -17.05
N GLY A 339 -11.60 10.67 -16.39
CA GLY A 339 -11.23 9.94 -15.20
C GLY A 339 -10.14 10.66 -14.40
N PHE A 340 -9.42 9.92 -13.59
CA PHE A 340 -8.35 10.47 -12.76
C PHE A 340 -7.11 9.58 -12.81
N ARG A 341 -5.95 10.18 -12.99
CA ARG A 341 -4.65 9.56 -12.75
C ARG A 341 -4.36 9.57 -11.27
N CYS A 342 -4.20 8.41 -10.68
CA CYS A 342 -3.99 8.24 -9.26
C CYS A 342 -2.60 7.69 -8.97
N GLY A 343 -1.99 8.17 -7.88
CA GLY A 343 -0.71 7.71 -7.38
C GLY A 343 -0.85 7.04 -6.01
N PHE A 344 -0.22 5.88 -5.86
CA PHE A 344 -0.34 4.98 -4.72
C PHE A 344 1.04 4.62 -4.16
N LEU A 345 1.10 4.20 -2.90
CA LEU A 345 2.33 3.73 -2.26
C LEU A 345 2.79 2.37 -2.83
N GLY A 346 1.85 1.52 -3.19
CA GLY A 346 2.09 0.19 -3.75
C GLY A 346 0.81 -0.42 -4.30
N LEU A 347 0.84 -1.70 -4.66
CA LEU A 347 -0.32 -2.41 -5.22
C LEU A 347 -1.43 -2.62 -4.22
N LEU A 348 -1.10 -3.05 -3.01
CA LEU A 348 -2.10 -3.28 -1.96
C LEU A 348 -2.82 -1.97 -1.61
N HIS A 349 -2.08 -0.85 -1.56
CA HIS A 349 -2.68 0.46 -1.36
C HIS A 349 -3.64 0.82 -2.50
N MET A 350 -3.28 0.55 -3.77
CA MET A 350 -4.16 0.76 -4.92
C MET A 350 -5.45 -0.07 -4.82
N GLU A 351 -5.35 -1.36 -4.50
CA GLU A 351 -6.50 -2.24 -4.33
C GLU A 351 -7.43 -1.77 -3.21
N ILE A 352 -6.87 -1.34 -2.08
CA ILE A 352 -7.64 -0.83 -0.94
C ILE A 352 -8.41 0.44 -1.32
N ILE A 353 -7.76 1.39 -1.99
CA ILE A 353 -8.41 2.62 -2.45
C ILE A 353 -9.54 2.31 -3.45
N GLN A 354 -9.29 1.41 -4.40
CA GLN A 354 -10.32 0.97 -5.35
C GLN A 354 -11.51 0.34 -4.63
N GLU A 355 -11.26 -0.62 -3.73
CA GLU A 355 -12.31 -1.33 -3.00
C GLU A 355 -13.11 -0.40 -2.07
N ARG A 356 -12.46 0.60 -1.47
CA ARG A 356 -13.13 1.64 -0.69
C ARG A 356 -14.03 2.53 -1.56
N LEU A 357 -13.59 2.92 -2.76
CA LEU A 357 -14.41 3.67 -3.72
C LEU A 357 -15.65 2.89 -4.15
N GLU A 358 -15.49 1.59 -4.40
CA GLU A 358 -16.60 0.71 -4.78
C GLU A 358 -17.59 0.50 -3.63
N ARG A 359 -17.11 0.23 -2.40
CA ARG A 359 -17.96 -0.11 -1.24
C ARG A 359 -18.55 1.11 -0.53
N GLU A 360 -17.71 2.13 -0.23
CA GLU A 360 -18.13 3.29 0.57
C GLU A 360 -18.93 4.31 -0.27
N PHE A 361 -18.64 4.39 -1.58
CA PHE A 361 -19.25 5.38 -2.48
C PHE A 361 -20.12 4.75 -3.56
N ASN A 362 -20.23 3.43 -3.61
CA ASN A 362 -21.05 2.67 -4.58
C ASN A 362 -20.73 3.04 -6.02
N LEU A 363 -19.46 3.07 -6.39
CA LEU A 363 -18.96 3.38 -7.72
C LEU A 363 -18.51 2.11 -8.44
N ASP A 364 -18.90 1.96 -9.70
CA ASP A 364 -18.37 0.92 -10.56
C ASP A 364 -17.16 1.47 -11.34
N LEU A 365 -15.96 0.91 -11.08
CA LEU A 365 -14.71 1.47 -11.57
C LEU A 365 -14.01 0.59 -12.61
N ILE A 366 -13.38 1.26 -13.57
CA ILE A 366 -12.40 0.67 -14.49
C ILE A 366 -11.03 1.20 -14.07
N THR A 367 -10.13 0.28 -13.70
CA THR A 367 -8.74 0.61 -13.36
C THR A 367 -7.84 0.23 -14.52
N THR A 368 -6.99 1.15 -14.98
CA THR A 368 -5.97 0.84 -15.98
C THR A 368 -4.82 0.06 -15.33
N ALA A 369 -3.98 -0.57 -16.16
CA ALA A 369 -2.78 -1.26 -15.66
C ALA A 369 -1.93 -0.33 -14.80
N PRO A 370 -1.49 -0.77 -13.61
CA PRO A 370 -0.55 -0.02 -12.81
C PRO A 370 0.79 0.11 -13.53
N GLY A 371 1.38 1.27 -13.43
CA GLY A 371 2.70 1.59 -13.97
C GLY A 371 3.52 2.38 -12.97
N VAL A 372 4.75 2.65 -13.34
CA VAL A 372 5.70 3.41 -12.54
C VAL A 372 6.06 4.72 -13.24
N ARG A 373 6.71 5.62 -12.52
CA ARG A 373 7.17 6.90 -13.07
C ARG A 373 8.56 6.75 -13.66
N TYR A 374 8.69 7.08 -14.94
CA TYR A 374 9.95 7.10 -15.68
C TYR A 374 10.50 8.50 -15.77
N LYS A 375 11.82 8.65 -15.67
CA LYS A 375 12.51 9.90 -15.96
C LYS A 375 13.05 9.87 -17.38
N ILE A 376 12.68 10.84 -18.18
CA ILE A 376 13.15 10.95 -19.56
C ILE A 376 13.99 12.21 -19.71
N THR A 377 15.22 12.04 -20.17
CA THR A 377 16.05 13.13 -20.65
C THR A 377 15.78 13.29 -22.13
N LYS A 378 15.33 14.47 -22.53
CA LYS A 378 15.10 14.79 -23.95
C LYS A 378 16.39 15.13 -24.67
N THR A 379 16.31 15.21 -26.00
CA THR A 379 17.44 15.63 -26.86
C THR A 379 17.91 17.07 -26.61
N ASP A 380 17.09 17.92 -26.01
CA ASP A 380 17.41 19.27 -25.55
C ASP A 380 17.95 19.32 -24.11
N ASP A 381 18.29 18.17 -23.52
CA ASP A 381 18.73 17.96 -22.14
C ASP A 381 17.70 18.35 -21.05
N SER A 382 16.47 18.67 -21.42
CA SER A 382 15.39 18.85 -20.44
C SER A 382 14.93 17.50 -19.84
N LEU A 383 14.57 17.53 -18.55
CA LEU A 383 14.09 16.36 -17.81
C LEU A 383 12.58 16.41 -17.67
N ILE A 384 11.92 15.30 -17.95
CA ILE A 384 10.49 15.13 -17.69
C ILE A 384 10.22 13.80 -16.99
N ASP A 385 9.19 13.81 -16.16
CA ASP A 385 8.67 12.59 -15.52
C ASP A 385 7.42 12.12 -16.27
N ILE A 386 7.37 10.84 -16.63
CA ILE A 386 6.23 10.22 -17.31
C ILE A 386 5.77 9.01 -16.52
N ASP A 387 4.52 9.02 -16.08
CA ASP A 387 3.84 7.90 -15.42
C ASP A 387 2.65 7.36 -16.25
N ASN A 388 2.29 8.06 -17.32
CA ASN A 388 1.18 7.71 -18.20
C ASN A 388 1.71 7.37 -19.61
N PRO A 389 1.42 6.16 -20.15
CA PRO A 389 1.81 5.80 -21.51
C PRO A 389 1.26 6.76 -22.59
N SER A 390 0.13 7.43 -22.38
CA SER A 390 -0.42 8.38 -23.36
C SER A 390 0.44 9.63 -23.53
N ARG A 391 1.26 9.98 -22.54
CA ARG A 391 2.22 11.11 -22.55
C ARG A 391 3.60 10.73 -23.11
N TRP A 392 3.76 9.47 -23.61
CA TRP A 392 5.04 9.01 -24.13
C TRP A 392 5.51 9.83 -25.33
N LEU A 393 6.79 10.19 -25.33
CA LEU A 393 7.38 11.02 -26.38
C LEU A 393 7.75 10.21 -27.64
N PRO A 394 7.80 10.89 -28.80
CA PRO A 394 8.43 10.32 -30.01
C PRO A 394 9.89 9.93 -29.73
N VAL A 395 10.32 8.80 -30.30
CA VAL A 395 11.70 8.28 -30.10
C VAL A 395 12.77 9.30 -30.47
N SER A 396 12.49 10.17 -31.46
CA SER A 396 13.40 11.25 -31.89
C SER A 396 13.66 12.35 -30.84
N GLU A 397 12.79 12.46 -29.87
CA GLU A 397 12.91 13.46 -28.79
C GLU A 397 13.54 12.88 -27.52
N ILE A 398 13.76 11.58 -27.47
CA ILE A 398 14.26 10.87 -26.29
C ILE A 398 15.77 10.66 -26.43
N LYS A 399 16.55 11.19 -25.49
CA LYS A 399 18.00 10.96 -25.37
C LYS A 399 18.30 9.80 -24.42
N LYS A 400 17.59 9.72 -23.28
CA LYS A 400 17.80 8.73 -22.22
C LYS A 400 16.50 8.46 -21.49
N ILE A 401 16.29 7.20 -21.09
CA ILE A 401 15.16 6.79 -20.26
C ILE A 401 15.71 6.12 -19.01
N GLU A 402 15.20 6.53 -17.84
CA GLU A 402 15.55 5.95 -16.56
C GLU A 402 14.28 5.38 -15.88
N GLU A 403 14.36 4.12 -15.50
CA GLU A 403 13.30 3.44 -14.75
C GLU A 403 13.64 3.37 -13.25
N PRO A 404 12.64 3.46 -12.34
CA PRO A 404 12.85 3.34 -10.91
C PRO A 404 13.25 1.92 -10.54
N VAL A 405 14.19 1.81 -9.59
CA VAL A 405 14.75 0.55 -9.10
C VAL A 405 14.56 0.45 -7.60
N ILE A 406 14.28 -0.76 -7.15
CA ILE A 406 14.17 -1.11 -5.74
C ILE A 406 15.28 -2.08 -5.32
N VAL A 407 15.59 -2.07 -4.05
CA VAL A 407 16.25 -3.18 -3.37
C VAL A 407 15.18 -4.03 -2.72
N ALA A 408 15.06 -5.27 -3.19
CA ALA A 408 14.15 -6.28 -2.68
C ALA A 408 14.90 -7.24 -1.75
N THR A 409 14.38 -7.45 -0.54
CA THR A 409 14.84 -8.44 0.43
C THR A 409 13.83 -9.57 0.49
N ILE A 410 14.27 -10.78 0.15
CA ILE A 410 13.43 -11.98 0.14
C ILE A 410 13.99 -12.96 1.18
N ILE A 411 13.15 -13.37 2.13
CA ILE A 411 13.50 -14.43 3.09
C ILE A 411 12.67 -15.67 2.76
N THR A 412 13.35 -16.81 2.62
CA THR A 412 12.73 -18.07 2.22
C THR A 412 13.45 -19.27 2.80
N ASN A 413 12.88 -20.46 2.67
CA ASN A 413 13.54 -21.71 2.95
C ASN A 413 14.50 -22.09 1.81
N GLU A 414 15.62 -22.77 2.14
CA GLU A 414 16.67 -23.15 1.20
C GLU A 414 16.14 -23.93 -0.01
N GLU A 415 15.14 -24.79 0.16
CA GLU A 415 14.54 -25.60 -0.90
C GLU A 415 13.90 -24.78 -2.03
N TYR A 416 13.46 -23.53 -1.78
CA TYR A 416 12.82 -22.65 -2.76
C TYR A 416 13.79 -21.67 -3.43
N VAL A 417 15.04 -21.58 -2.95
CA VAL A 417 16.03 -20.61 -3.45
C VAL A 417 16.20 -20.70 -4.96
N GLY A 418 16.40 -21.91 -5.51
CA GLY A 418 16.61 -22.09 -6.96
C GLY A 418 15.45 -21.54 -7.82
N GLY A 419 14.20 -21.76 -7.40
CA GLY A 419 13.03 -21.22 -8.08
C GLY A 419 12.93 -19.69 -7.99
N ILE A 420 13.29 -19.13 -6.84
CA ILE A 420 13.27 -17.68 -6.62
C ILE A 420 14.39 -16.99 -7.40
N LEU A 421 15.61 -17.55 -7.42
CA LEU A 421 16.71 -17.02 -8.24
C LEU A 421 16.32 -16.93 -9.71
N LYS A 422 15.70 -17.98 -10.26
CA LYS A 422 15.18 -17.96 -11.62
C LYS A 422 14.12 -16.88 -11.82
N LEU A 423 13.18 -16.73 -10.88
CA LEU A 423 12.15 -15.70 -10.95
C LEU A 423 12.74 -14.29 -10.99
N VAL A 424 13.70 -13.97 -10.10
CA VAL A 424 14.30 -12.62 -10.05
C VAL A 424 15.18 -12.33 -11.27
N GLU A 425 15.85 -13.35 -11.85
CA GLU A 425 16.60 -13.22 -13.10
C GLU A 425 15.66 -12.94 -14.29
N GLU A 426 14.53 -13.64 -14.40
CA GLU A 426 13.48 -13.37 -15.40
C GLU A 426 12.95 -11.94 -15.29
N LYS A 427 12.96 -11.36 -14.10
CA LYS A 427 12.54 -9.97 -13.81
C LYS A 427 13.70 -8.96 -13.86
N ARG A 428 14.79 -9.28 -14.55
CA ARG A 428 15.97 -8.41 -14.74
C ARG A 428 16.70 -8.04 -13.45
N GLY A 429 16.57 -8.88 -12.40
CA GLY A 429 17.19 -8.64 -11.10
C GLY A 429 18.71 -8.76 -11.12
N ARG A 430 19.36 -7.93 -10.30
CA ARG A 430 20.80 -7.98 -10.04
C ARG A 430 21.04 -8.33 -8.58
N GLN A 431 21.73 -9.45 -8.36
CA GLN A 431 22.03 -9.92 -6.99
C GLN A 431 22.93 -8.95 -6.26
N LYS A 432 22.58 -8.61 -5.00
CA LYS A 432 23.36 -7.77 -4.09
C LYS A 432 23.89 -8.57 -2.91
N GLY A 433 23.11 -9.51 -2.40
CA GLY A 433 23.48 -10.29 -1.23
C GLY A 433 22.80 -11.66 -1.21
N PHE A 434 23.43 -12.57 -0.48
CA PHE A 434 22.93 -13.91 -0.21
C PHE A 434 23.47 -14.34 1.14
N GLU A 435 22.61 -14.50 2.13
CA GLU A 435 23.01 -14.77 3.51
C GLU A 435 22.11 -15.83 4.14
N TYR A 436 22.68 -16.71 4.95
CA TYR A 436 21.92 -17.66 5.76
C TYR A 436 21.49 -16.98 7.07
N VAL A 437 20.18 -16.83 7.24
CA VAL A 437 19.56 -16.30 8.48
C VAL A 437 19.47 -17.38 9.55
N SER A 438 19.38 -18.65 9.13
CA SER A 438 19.45 -19.83 9.99
C SER A 438 19.88 -21.04 9.16
N ALA A 439 20.01 -22.20 9.79
CA ALA A 439 20.40 -23.45 9.10
C ALA A 439 19.52 -23.81 7.88
N THR A 440 18.27 -23.34 7.84
CA THR A 440 17.29 -23.69 6.79
C THR A 440 16.69 -22.48 6.08
N ARG A 441 17.02 -21.26 6.51
CA ARG A 441 16.46 -20.02 5.94
C ARG A 441 17.55 -19.14 5.36
N VAL A 442 17.24 -18.59 4.20
CA VAL A 442 18.13 -17.76 3.40
C VAL A 442 17.47 -16.39 3.18
N MET A 443 18.27 -15.36 3.33
CA MET A 443 17.95 -13.99 2.93
C MET A 443 18.65 -13.68 1.61
N ILE A 444 17.89 -13.26 0.63
CA ILE A 444 18.35 -12.94 -0.72
C ILE A 444 18.04 -11.47 -0.99
N THR A 445 19.06 -10.70 -1.35
CA THR A 445 18.90 -9.29 -1.66
C THR A 445 19.18 -9.04 -3.14
N TYR A 446 18.22 -8.41 -3.84
CA TYR A 446 18.31 -8.10 -5.26
C TYR A 446 17.95 -6.64 -5.54
N GLU A 447 18.64 -6.03 -6.49
CA GLU A 447 18.10 -4.85 -7.17
C GLU A 447 17.21 -5.28 -8.33
N LEU A 448 16.00 -4.71 -8.39
CA LEU A 448 14.97 -5.03 -9.37
C LEU A 448 14.31 -3.75 -9.88
N PRO A 449 13.98 -3.66 -11.18
CA PRO A 449 13.12 -2.58 -11.67
C PRO A 449 11.74 -2.66 -11.02
N LEU A 450 11.24 -1.55 -10.48
CA LEU A 450 9.96 -1.51 -9.78
C LEU A 450 8.81 -1.99 -10.66
N ASN A 451 8.82 -1.66 -11.96
CA ASN A 451 7.77 -2.06 -12.90
C ASN A 451 7.65 -3.59 -13.08
N GLU A 452 8.72 -4.34 -12.84
CA GLU A 452 8.68 -5.80 -12.93
C GLU A 452 8.05 -6.45 -11.69
N ILE A 453 7.97 -5.72 -10.58
CA ILE A 453 7.34 -6.17 -9.33
C ILE A 453 5.85 -5.87 -9.30
N VAL A 454 5.47 -4.72 -9.84
CA VAL A 454 4.11 -4.16 -9.75
C VAL A 454 3.04 -5.06 -10.39
N LEU A 455 3.37 -5.93 -11.34
CA LEU A 455 2.34 -6.68 -12.07
C LEU A 455 2.02 -8.05 -11.47
N ASP A 456 2.99 -8.93 -11.34
CA ASP A 456 2.75 -10.35 -11.02
C ASP A 456 3.80 -10.99 -10.11
N PHE A 457 4.80 -10.23 -9.71
CA PHE A 457 5.96 -10.78 -9.00
C PHE A 457 5.58 -11.43 -7.67
N TYR A 458 4.72 -10.78 -6.88
CA TYR A 458 4.33 -11.25 -5.55
C TYR A 458 3.57 -12.58 -5.61
N ASP A 459 2.65 -12.73 -6.56
CA ASP A 459 1.88 -13.96 -6.74
C ASP A 459 2.77 -15.09 -7.24
N ARG A 460 3.69 -14.80 -8.16
CA ARG A 460 4.68 -15.76 -8.63
C ARG A 460 5.65 -16.16 -7.52
N LEU A 461 6.09 -15.22 -6.69
CA LEU A 461 6.95 -15.49 -5.54
C LEU A 461 6.26 -16.44 -4.55
N LYS A 462 5.00 -16.17 -4.21
CA LYS A 462 4.18 -17.05 -3.37
C LYS A 462 4.02 -18.43 -4.00
N SER A 463 3.72 -18.51 -5.29
CA SER A 463 3.53 -19.77 -6.00
C SER A 463 4.80 -20.62 -5.99
N VAL A 464 5.95 -20.04 -6.36
CA VAL A 464 7.26 -20.73 -6.42
C VAL A 464 7.71 -21.21 -5.05
N SER A 465 7.41 -20.44 -4.00
CA SER A 465 7.80 -20.74 -2.62
C SER A 465 6.72 -21.45 -1.82
N ARG A 466 5.58 -21.80 -2.42
CA ARG A 466 4.40 -22.36 -1.72
C ARG A 466 3.95 -21.53 -0.53
N GLY A 467 4.12 -20.20 -0.62
CA GLY A 467 3.77 -19.26 0.44
C GLY A 467 4.84 -19.06 1.51
N TYR A 468 6.00 -19.72 1.41
CA TYR A 468 7.07 -19.64 2.42
C TYR A 468 8.08 -18.49 2.19
N ALA A 469 7.96 -17.73 1.11
CA ALA A 469 8.81 -16.56 0.88
C ALA A 469 8.09 -15.29 1.31
N SER A 470 8.79 -14.47 2.08
CA SER A 470 8.41 -13.10 2.38
C SER A 470 9.23 -12.11 1.57
N LEU A 471 8.63 -10.98 1.24
CA LEU A 471 9.22 -9.90 0.46
C LEU A 471 9.05 -8.57 1.20
N ASP A 472 10.15 -7.82 1.25
CA ASP A 472 10.18 -6.41 1.57
C ASP A 472 11.00 -5.66 0.53
N TYR A 473 10.70 -4.38 0.27
CA TYR A 473 11.45 -3.60 -0.70
C TYR A 473 11.42 -2.10 -0.40
N HIS A 474 12.46 -1.41 -0.87
CA HIS A 474 12.52 0.05 -0.83
C HIS A 474 13.16 0.61 -2.11
N LEU A 475 12.83 1.86 -2.46
CA LEU A 475 13.42 2.54 -3.61
C LEU A 475 14.92 2.75 -3.38
N SER A 476 15.75 2.43 -4.39
CA SER A 476 17.21 2.59 -4.33
C SER A 476 17.80 3.54 -5.38
N GLY A 477 17.01 3.93 -6.38
CA GLY A 477 17.50 4.81 -7.43
C GLY A 477 16.83 4.57 -8.78
N THR A 478 17.59 4.76 -9.86
CA THR A 478 17.11 4.56 -11.24
C THR A 478 18.16 3.84 -12.09
N TRP A 479 17.71 3.04 -13.06
CA TRP A 479 18.55 2.47 -14.12
C TRP A 479 18.21 3.07 -15.46
N GLU A 480 19.23 3.29 -16.30
CA GLU A 480 19.03 3.55 -17.70
C GLU A 480 18.61 2.26 -18.41
N SER A 481 17.46 2.31 -19.10
CA SER A 481 16.86 1.13 -19.72
C SER A 481 16.17 1.45 -21.04
N PRO A 482 16.22 0.55 -22.03
CA PRO A 482 15.60 0.75 -23.34
C PRO A 482 14.09 0.47 -23.28
N MET A 483 13.35 1.37 -22.60
CA MET A 483 11.91 1.27 -22.48
C MET A 483 11.21 1.69 -23.77
N VAL A 484 10.07 1.06 -24.05
CA VAL A 484 9.24 1.36 -25.23
C VAL A 484 7.78 1.40 -24.83
N LYS A 485 6.99 2.23 -25.53
CA LYS A 485 5.54 2.20 -25.44
C LYS A 485 5.00 1.06 -26.29
N LEU A 486 4.22 0.19 -25.69
CA LEU A 486 3.47 -0.89 -26.32
C LEU A 486 2.01 -0.46 -26.44
N ASP A 487 1.56 -0.21 -27.65
CA ASP A 487 0.17 0.15 -27.95
C ASP A 487 -0.65 -1.09 -28.31
N ILE A 488 -1.88 -1.15 -27.81
CA ILE A 488 -2.86 -2.16 -28.19
C ILE A 488 -3.90 -1.51 -29.10
N LEU A 489 -4.04 -2.06 -30.31
CA LEU A 489 -5.03 -1.62 -31.29
C LEU A 489 -6.14 -2.66 -31.39
N VAL A 490 -7.37 -2.20 -31.34
CA VAL A 490 -8.57 -3.02 -31.53
C VAL A 490 -9.29 -2.54 -32.78
N ALA A 491 -9.46 -3.43 -33.76
CA ALA A 491 -10.00 -3.11 -35.09
C ALA A 491 -9.22 -2.03 -35.86
N GLY A 492 -7.97 -1.75 -35.47
CA GLY A 492 -7.09 -0.74 -36.05
C GLY A 492 -7.00 0.56 -35.26
N ASP A 493 -7.89 0.77 -34.28
CA ASP A 493 -7.90 1.96 -33.43
C ASP A 493 -7.08 1.70 -32.15
N PRO A 494 -6.18 2.60 -31.75
CA PRO A 494 -5.42 2.46 -30.52
C PRO A 494 -6.33 2.65 -29.29
N VAL A 495 -6.19 1.75 -28.31
CA VAL A 495 -6.87 1.82 -27.01
C VAL A 495 -5.85 2.27 -25.98
N ASP A 496 -5.84 3.56 -25.71
CA ASP A 496 -4.85 4.21 -24.84
C ASP A 496 -4.83 3.64 -23.41
N ALA A 497 -5.98 3.27 -22.87
CA ALA A 497 -6.13 2.64 -21.56
C ALA A 497 -5.48 1.24 -21.45
N LEU A 498 -5.15 0.60 -22.57
CA LEU A 498 -4.45 -0.68 -22.66
C LEU A 498 -2.97 -0.54 -23.04
N SER A 499 -2.50 0.69 -23.25
CA SER A 499 -1.09 0.94 -23.58
C SER A 499 -0.21 0.78 -22.34
N LEU A 500 1.00 0.22 -22.54
CA LEU A 500 1.97 -0.06 -21.49
C LEU A 500 3.35 0.52 -21.83
N ILE A 501 4.13 0.83 -20.80
CA ILE A 501 5.57 1.08 -20.96
C ILE A 501 6.29 -0.18 -20.49
N VAL A 502 7.06 -0.79 -21.39
CA VAL A 502 7.71 -2.07 -21.15
C VAL A 502 9.16 -2.06 -21.64
N HIS A 503 9.99 -2.93 -21.08
CA HIS A 503 11.34 -3.14 -21.59
C HIS A 503 11.29 -3.72 -23.00
N ARG A 504 12.15 -3.23 -23.91
CA ARG A 504 12.14 -3.58 -25.33
C ARG A 504 12.24 -5.08 -25.59
N GLU A 505 13.06 -5.80 -24.82
CA GLU A 505 13.25 -7.24 -24.97
C GLU A 505 11.98 -8.04 -24.68
N PHE A 506 11.16 -7.61 -23.72
CA PHE A 506 9.92 -8.30 -23.35
C PHE A 506 8.69 -7.80 -24.10
N ALA A 507 8.82 -6.74 -24.89
CA ALA A 507 7.69 -6.11 -25.57
C ALA A 507 6.94 -7.07 -26.51
N TYR A 508 7.65 -7.96 -27.21
CA TYR A 508 7.03 -8.94 -28.10
C TYR A 508 6.21 -9.97 -27.33
N GLU A 509 6.79 -10.56 -26.28
CA GLU A 509 6.13 -11.61 -25.50
C GLU A 509 4.91 -11.03 -24.76
N ARG A 510 5.06 -9.88 -24.11
CA ARG A 510 3.95 -9.18 -23.44
C ARG A 510 2.85 -8.78 -24.42
N GLY A 511 3.22 -8.23 -25.59
CA GLY A 511 2.25 -7.84 -26.62
C GLY A 511 1.48 -9.03 -27.18
N ARG A 512 2.15 -10.17 -27.39
CA ARG A 512 1.53 -11.42 -27.86
C ARG A 512 0.58 -11.99 -26.80
N ALA A 513 1.02 -12.08 -25.55
CA ALA A 513 0.23 -12.63 -24.46
C ALA A 513 -1.02 -11.76 -24.19
N LEU A 514 -0.86 -10.44 -24.21
CA LEU A 514 -1.98 -9.52 -24.04
C LEU A 514 -2.97 -9.62 -25.21
N ALA A 515 -2.49 -9.65 -26.46
CA ALA A 515 -3.37 -9.82 -27.62
C ALA A 515 -4.14 -11.15 -27.59
N ALA A 516 -3.51 -12.24 -27.14
CA ALA A 516 -4.15 -13.54 -26.95
C ALA A 516 -5.23 -13.49 -25.87
N LYS A 517 -4.94 -12.88 -24.73
CA LYS A 517 -5.90 -12.72 -23.62
C LYS A 517 -7.09 -11.84 -24.03
N MET A 518 -6.84 -10.74 -24.70
CA MET A 518 -7.89 -9.87 -25.25
C MET A 518 -8.81 -10.61 -26.24
N LYS A 519 -8.28 -11.52 -27.05
CA LYS A 519 -9.06 -12.35 -27.97
C LYS A 519 -10.04 -13.28 -27.24
N GLU A 520 -9.68 -13.77 -26.06
CA GLU A 520 -10.55 -14.60 -25.23
C GLU A 520 -11.70 -13.79 -24.62
N LEU A 521 -11.42 -12.55 -24.20
CA LEU A 521 -12.34 -11.70 -23.47
C LEU A 521 -13.27 -10.90 -24.39
N ILE A 522 -12.77 -10.43 -25.53
CA ILE A 522 -13.60 -9.66 -26.46
C ILE A 522 -14.63 -10.59 -27.14
N PRO A 523 -15.94 -10.34 -26.96
CA PRO A 523 -16.97 -11.19 -27.53
C PRO A 523 -16.98 -11.10 -29.06
N ARG A 524 -17.37 -12.20 -29.72
CA ARG A 524 -17.54 -12.21 -31.19
C ARG A 524 -18.60 -11.21 -31.61
N GLN A 525 -18.25 -10.37 -32.59
CA GLN A 525 -19.14 -9.36 -33.14
C GLN A 525 -19.57 -9.71 -34.56
N GLN A 526 -20.40 -8.86 -35.17
CA GLN A 526 -20.90 -9.09 -36.54
C GLN A 526 -19.79 -9.03 -37.61
N PHE A 527 -18.62 -8.48 -37.25
CA PHE A 527 -17.44 -8.37 -38.09
C PHE A 527 -16.21 -8.95 -37.38
N GLU A 528 -15.15 -9.18 -38.14
CA GLU A 528 -13.88 -9.64 -37.63
C GLU A 528 -13.16 -8.51 -36.87
N VAL A 529 -12.75 -8.76 -35.62
CA VAL A 529 -12.01 -7.81 -34.80
C VAL A 529 -10.55 -8.23 -34.77
N ALA A 530 -9.66 -7.42 -35.34
CA ALA A 530 -8.23 -7.58 -35.24
C ALA A 530 -7.74 -6.92 -33.95
N ILE A 531 -6.99 -7.66 -33.14
CA ILE A 531 -6.29 -7.19 -31.94
C ILE A 531 -4.81 -7.19 -32.27
N GLN A 532 -4.15 -6.06 -32.13
CA GLN A 532 -2.76 -5.89 -32.53
C GLN A 532 -1.97 -5.22 -31.42
N ALA A 533 -0.76 -5.72 -31.17
CA ALA A 533 0.23 -5.04 -30.34
C ALA A 533 1.24 -4.35 -31.24
N ALA A 534 1.54 -3.08 -30.96
CA ALA A 534 2.44 -2.27 -31.80
C ALA A 534 3.42 -1.44 -30.97
N ILE A 535 4.60 -1.19 -31.54
CA ILE A 535 5.62 -0.28 -30.99
C ILE A 535 5.91 0.79 -32.05
N GLY A 536 5.66 2.06 -31.73
CA GLY A 536 5.89 3.18 -32.66
C GLY A 536 5.18 3.00 -34.01
N GLY A 537 3.96 2.43 -34.00
CA GLY A 537 3.18 2.16 -35.20
C GLY A 537 3.51 0.84 -35.94
N LYS A 538 4.60 0.15 -35.56
CA LYS A 538 4.96 -1.18 -36.13
C LYS A 538 4.24 -2.28 -35.34
N VAL A 539 3.36 -3.02 -36.00
CA VAL A 539 2.69 -4.19 -35.41
C VAL A 539 3.72 -5.30 -35.16
N ILE A 540 3.79 -5.77 -33.90
CA ILE A 540 4.70 -6.86 -33.48
C ILE A 540 3.95 -8.16 -33.19
N ALA A 541 2.68 -8.11 -32.78
CA ALA A 541 1.84 -9.27 -32.58
C ALA A 541 0.41 -8.99 -33.04
N ARG A 542 -0.30 -10.03 -33.48
CA ARG A 542 -1.69 -9.92 -33.95
C ARG A 542 -2.47 -11.18 -33.62
N GLU A 543 -3.67 -10.94 -33.08
CA GLU A 543 -4.71 -11.94 -32.90
C GLU A 543 -6.01 -11.48 -33.56
N THR A 544 -6.93 -12.40 -33.76
CA THR A 544 -8.18 -12.09 -34.47
C THR A 544 -9.36 -12.77 -33.77
N VAL A 545 -10.38 -12.00 -33.42
CA VAL A 545 -11.68 -12.51 -32.98
C VAL A 545 -12.55 -12.69 -34.22
N PRO A 546 -12.96 -13.93 -34.53
CA PRO A 546 -13.73 -14.19 -35.75
C PRO A 546 -15.14 -13.63 -35.63
N ALA A 547 -15.68 -13.12 -36.76
CA ALA A 547 -17.04 -12.61 -36.81
C ALA A 547 -18.08 -13.70 -36.51
N MET A 548 -19.20 -13.31 -35.92
CA MET A 548 -20.38 -14.19 -35.84
C MET A 548 -20.83 -14.57 -37.24
N ARG A 549 -20.98 -15.86 -37.51
CA ARG A 549 -21.42 -16.38 -38.80
C ARG A 549 -22.87 -16.85 -38.71
N LYS A 550 -23.74 -16.17 -39.42
CA LYS A 550 -25.07 -16.74 -39.73
C LYS A 550 -24.89 -17.76 -40.82
N ASN A 551 -25.41 -18.94 -40.65
CA ASN A 551 -25.39 -19.96 -41.71
C ASN A 551 -26.36 -19.56 -42.83
N VAL A 552 -25.88 -18.73 -43.75
CA VAL A 552 -26.66 -18.25 -44.92
C VAL A 552 -26.96 -19.34 -45.92
N LEU A 553 -26.26 -20.48 -45.80
CA LEU A 553 -26.41 -21.65 -46.70
C LEU A 553 -27.44 -22.66 -46.17
N ALA A 554 -27.90 -22.57 -44.93
CA ALA A 554 -28.83 -23.49 -44.30
C ALA A 554 -30.15 -23.67 -45.07
N LYS A 555 -30.56 -22.64 -45.82
CA LYS A 555 -31.77 -22.66 -46.64
C LYS A 555 -31.51 -22.96 -48.11
N CYS A 556 -30.27 -23.28 -48.51
CA CYS A 556 -29.93 -23.61 -49.86
C CYS A 556 -29.99 -25.14 -50.07
N TYR A 557 -31.18 -25.63 -50.40
CA TYR A 557 -31.40 -27.00 -50.82
C TYR A 557 -30.94 -27.12 -52.30
N GLY A 558 -30.01 -28.03 -52.61
CA GLY A 558 -29.54 -28.33 -53.95
C GLY A 558 -28.11 -27.84 -54.26
N GLY A 559 -27.55 -28.36 -55.33
CA GLY A 559 -26.14 -28.20 -55.71
C GLY A 559 -25.74 -26.89 -56.39
N ASP A 560 -26.53 -25.83 -56.32
CA ASP A 560 -26.20 -24.54 -56.98
C ASP A 560 -25.00 -23.84 -56.28
N ILE A 561 -23.81 -24.14 -56.77
CA ILE A 561 -22.53 -23.62 -56.33
C ILE A 561 -22.47 -22.09 -56.52
N THR A 562 -23.05 -21.58 -57.62
CA THR A 562 -23.02 -20.15 -57.98
C THR A 562 -23.84 -19.30 -56.98
N ARG A 563 -25.00 -19.80 -56.59
CA ARG A 563 -25.84 -19.15 -55.57
C ARG A 563 -25.22 -19.15 -54.18
N LYS A 564 -24.60 -20.27 -53.79
CA LYS A 564 -23.84 -20.40 -52.54
C LYS A 564 -22.69 -19.39 -52.48
N ARG A 565 -21.94 -19.27 -53.59
CA ARG A 565 -20.81 -18.31 -53.68
C ARG A 565 -21.29 -16.84 -53.61
N LYS A 566 -22.34 -16.48 -54.30
CA LYS A 566 -22.93 -15.14 -54.26
C LYS A 566 -23.44 -14.77 -52.84
N LEU A 567 -24.04 -15.70 -52.11
CA LEU A 567 -24.51 -15.46 -50.76
C LEU A 567 -23.35 -15.25 -49.79
N LEU A 568 -22.26 -16.02 -49.92
CA LEU A 568 -21.02 -15.87 -49.15
C LEU A 568 -20.32 -14.54 -49.46
N GLU A 569 -20.27 -14.12 -50.74
CA GLU A 569 -19.71 -12.85 -51.16
C GLU A 569 -20.51 -11.66 -50.58
N LYS A 570 -21.86 -11.69 -50.67
CA LYS A 570 -22.74 -10.69 -50.05
C LYS A 570 -22.56 -10.59 -48.52
N GLN A 571 -22.38 -11.76 -47.86
CA GLN A 571 -22.11 -11.79 -46.42
C GLN A 571 -20.75 -11.15 -46.10
N LYS A 572 -19.72 -11.42 -46.92
CA LYS A 572 -18.39 -10.84 -46.79
C LYS A 572 -18.38 -9.33 -47.02
N GLU A 573 -19.10 -8.83 -48.00
CA GLU A 573 -19.26 -7.39 -48.26
C GLU A 573 -20.04 -6.68 -47.15
N GLY A 574 -21.15 -7.28 -46.69
CA GLY A 574 -21.90 -6.76 -45.54
C GLY A 574 -21.06 -6.60 -44.30
N LYS A 575 -20.21 -7.60 -44.01
CA LYS A 575 -19.28 -7.54 -42.86
C LYS A 575 -18.18 -6.50 -43.05
N LYS A 576 -17.67 -6.28 -44.26
CA LYS A 576 -16.73 -5.19 -44.54
C LYS A 576 -17.34 -3.80 -44.31
N ARG A 577 -18.63 -3.62 -44.68
CA ARG A 577 -19.34 -2.37 -44.41
C ARG A 577 -19.54 -2.14 -42.92
N MET A 578 -19.97 -3.18 -42.17
CA MET A 578 -20.16 -3.09 -40.71
C MET A 578 -18.84 -2.78 -39.98
N LYS A 579 -17.71 -3.33 -40.41
CA LYS A 579 -16.37 -3.03 -39.89
C LYS A 579 -15.99 -1.54 -40.02
N ARG A 580 -16.48 -0.84 -41.05
CA ARG A 580 -16.20 0.60 -41.27
C ARG A 580 -17.02 1.52 -40.37
N VAL A 581 -18.14 1.06 -39.83
CA VAL A 581 -19.13 1.86 -39.10
C VAL A 581 -19.28 1.41 -37.63
N GLY A 582 -18.98 0.12 -37.34
CA GLY A 582 -19.17 -0.44 -36.00
C GLY A 582 -18.00 -0.11 -35.06
N ARG A 583 -18.29 0.38 -33.87
CA ARG A 583 -17.36 0.42 -32.77
C ARG A 583 -17.29 -0.97 -32.12
N VAL A 584 -16.11 -1.35 -31.64
CA VAL A 584 -15.91 -2.59 -30.90
C VAL A 584 -16.23 -2.34 -29.44
N ASP A 585 -17.10 -3.18 -28.90
CA ASP A 585 -17.44 -3.17 -27.48
C ASP A 585 -16.36 -3.94 -26.72
N ILE A 586 -15.62 -3.26 -25.84
CA ILE A 586 -14.54 -3.83 -25.06
C ILE A 586 -15.07 -3.99 -23.62
N PRO A 587 -15.22 -5.23 -23.13
CA PRO A 587 -15.72 -5.47 -21.78
C PRO A 587 -14.70 -5.01 -20.72
N GLN A 588 -15.19 -4.70 -19.52
CA GLN A 588 -14.39 -4.22 -18.39
C GLN A 588 -13.26 -5.21 -18.02
N GLU A 589 -13.54 -6.50 -18.09
CA GLU A 589 -12.57 -7.58 -17.81
C GLU A 589 -11.35 -7.53 -18.74
N ALA A 590 -11.48 -6.94 -19.92
CA ALA A 590 -10.38 -6.77 -20.85
C ALA A 590 -9.33 -5.77 -20.35
N PHE A 591 -9.73 -4.74 -19.61
CA PHE A 591 -8.81 -3.78 -18.98
C PHE A 591 -8.09 -4.40 -17.78
N LEU A 592 -8.78 -5.26 -17.02
CA LEU A 592 -8.18 -6.03 -15.92
C LEU A 592 -7.26 -7.16 -16.41
N ALA A 593 -7.46 -7.65 -17.64
CA ALA A 593 -6.64 -8.72 -18.22
C ALA A 593 -5.16 -8.32 -18.36
N VAL A 594 -4.87 -7.02 -18.48
CA VAL A 594 -3.50 -6.50 -18.52
C VAL A 594 -2.74 -6.84 -17.23
N LEU A 595 -3.45 -6.94 -16.11
CA LEU A 595 -2.89 -7.29 -14.80
C LEU A 595 -2.55 -8.79 -14.69
N ARG A 596 -3.26 -9.66 -15.45
CA ARG A 596 -3.22 -11.11 -15.31
C ARG A 596 -2.59 -11.85 -16.52
N VAL A 597 -1.86 -11.13 -17.36
CA VAL A 597 -1.28 -11.71 -18.61
C VAL A 597 -0.31 -12.85 -18.34
N ASN A 598 0.22 -12.99 -17.14
CA ASN A 598 1.24 -13.99 -16.79
C ASN A 598 0.70 -15.17 -15.95
N GLU A 599 -0.61 -15.32 -15.81
CA GLU A 599 -1.24 -16.45 -15.06
C GLU A 599 -1.41 -17.74 -15.89
N SER A 600 -0.84 -17.84 -17.09
CA SER A 600 -0.95 -19.02 -17.98
C SER A 600 0.39 -19.74 -18.17
#